data_765ccf9cb608f56928ae75b6fecc5a55
#
_entry.id   765ccf9cb608f56928ae75b6fecc5a55
#
_cell.length_a   1.000
_cell.length_b   1.000
_cell.length_c   1.000
_cell.angle_alpha   90.00
_cell.angle_beta   90.00
_cell.angle_gamma   90.00
#
_symmetry.space_group_name_H-M   'P 1'
#
loop_
_entity.id
_entity.type
_entity.pdbx_description
1 polymer ?
#
loop_
_entity_poly.entity_id
_entity_poly.type
_entity_poly.pdbx_seq_one_letter_code
_entity_poly.pdbx_strand_id
1 'polypeptide(L)'
;QIGAAPVFHGEIEELLADQNAFAWPVILFGKSALELEKTVAFDDTKFSGTIEALSCMQEENQRKPVDASCSGYSAADGYTLVPADYGTTIDETALKNAVAEAVEGLEDTLDLEKSGCYVDPAVGDDDKDLLAVIDELNQYVASTVTYDFGDQTEVVDGSTISEWLSVLDGELEVDEEAVLDYVKGLAKTYNTAYKPK
;
A
#
# COMPACT_ATOMS: atom_id res chain seq x y z
N GLN A 1 -28.84 -9.19 12.60
CA GLN A 1 -29.07 -8.10 13.56
C GLN A 1 -27.81 -7.91 14.37
N ILE A 2 -27.10 -6.78 14.16
CA ILE A 2 -25.75 -6.49 14.69
C ILE A 2 -25.68 -6.26 16.21
N GLY A 3 -26.81 -6.36 16.91
CA GLY A 3 -26.87 -6.20 18.36
C GLY A 3 -26.64 -4.76 18.86
N ALA A 4 -26.78 -3.76 17.98
CA ALA A 4 -26.71 -2.36 18.36
C ALA A 4 -27.94 -1.96 19.18
N ALA A 5 -27.75 -1.26 20.28
CA ALA A 5 -28.80 -0.72 21.12
C ALA A 5 -28.44 0.70 21.57
N PRO A 6 -29.36 1.66 21.55
CA PRO A 6 -29.10 2.98 22.10
C PRO A 6 -28.89 2.89 23.60
N VAL A 7 -27.88 3.58 24.10
CA VAL A 7 -27.61 3.72 25.53
C VAL A 7 -27.84 5.17 25.92
N PHE A 8 -28.67 5.36 26.95
CA PHE A 8 -28.93 6.69 27.53
C PHE A 8 -28.25 6.76 28.89
N HIS A 9 -27.35 7.67 29.09
CA HIS A 9 -26.60 7.81 30.35
C HIS A 9 -27.29 8.72 31.39
N GLY A 10 -28.59 8.55 31.59
CA GLY A 10 -29.35 9.31 32.59
C GLY A 10 -29.90 10.65 32.08
N GLU A 11 -29.62 11.04 30.85
CA GLU A 11 -30.09 12.29 30.24
C GLU A 11 -31.63 12.37 30.21
N ILE A 12 -32.29 11.20 30.01
CA ILE A 12 -33.79 11.12 30.03
C ILE A 12 -34.32 11.39 31.45
N GLU A 13 -33.65 10.87 32.49
CA GLU A 13 -34.01 11.11 33.88
C GLU A 13 -33.74 12.55 34.31
N GLU A 14 -32.65 13.15 33.88
CA GLU A 14 -32.37 14.58 34.10
C GLU A 14 -33.39 15.48 33.41
N LEU A 15 -33.74 15.16 32.15
CA LEU A 15 -34.77 15.86 31.41
C LEU A 15 -36.15 15.75 32.04
N LEU A 16 -36.49 14.57 32.60
CA LEU A 16 -37.73 14.37 33.32
C LEU A 16 -37.74 15.08 34.66
N ALA A 17 -36.59 15.18 35.33
CA ALA A 17 -36.45 15.89 36.61
C ALA A 17 -36.55 17.42 36.45
N ASP A 18 -36.11 17.94 35.32
CA ASP A 18 -36.11 19.40 35.01
C ASP A 18 -37.44 19.89 34.42
N GLN A 19 -38.39 18.96 34.20
CA GLN A 19 -39.74 19.31 33.72
C GLN A 19 -40.57 20.02 34.80
N ASN A 20 -40.71 21.33 34.63
CA ASN A 20 -41.62 22.11 35.46
C ASN A 20 -43.08 21.91 34.98
N ALA A 21 -43.89 21.25 35.80
CA ALA A 21 -45.30 20.97 35.49
C ALA A 21 -46.14 22.21 35.13
N PHE A 22 -45.68 23.42 35.47
CA PHE A 22 -46.33 24.68 35.14
C PHE A 22 -45.84 25.34 33.83
N ALA A 23 -44.71 24.85 33.23
CA ALA A 23 -44.14 25.38 32.02
C ALA A 23 -44.67 24.73 30.72
N TRP A 24 -45.45 23.64 30.82
CA TRP A 24 -45.95 22.89 29.66
C TRP A 24 -46.70 23.72 28.62
N PRO A 25 -47.46 24.80 28.97
CA PRO A 25 -48.13 25.59 27.92
C PRO A 25 -47.16 26.40 27.08
N VAL A 26 -46.01 26.77 27.61
CA VAL A 26 -44.96 27.51 26.89
C VAL A 26 -44.15 26.58 26.00
N ILE A 27 -43.93 25.35 26.42
CA ILE A 27 -43.21 24.32 25.67
C ILE A 27 -44.01 23.88 24.43
N LEU A 28 -45.36 23.91 24.51
CA LEU A 28 -46.26 23.57 23.42
C LEU A 28 -46.13 24.53 22.20
N PHE A 29 -45.65 25.75 22.42
CA PHE A 29 -45.48 26.79 21.38
C PHE A 29 -43.99 27.05 21.05
N GLY A 30 -43.06 26.45 21.79
CA GLY A 30 -41.63 26.53 21.54
C GLY A 30 -41.11 25.27 20.83
N LYS A 31 -40.28 25.47 19.81
CA LYS A 31 -39.47 24.36 19.25
C LYS A 31 -38.32 24.09 20.17
N SER A 32 -38.48 23.23 21.16
CA SER A 32 -37.37 22.70 21.93
C SER A 32 -36.80 21.51 21.16
N ALA A 33 -35.67 21.68 20.50
CA ALA A 33 -34.87 20.56 19.99
C ALA A 33 -33.97 20.11 21.16
N LEU A 34 -34.17 18.93 21.63
CA LEU A 34 -33.29 18.23 22.56
C LEU A 34 -32.25 17.46 21.73
N GLU A 35 -31.01 17.86 21.82
CA GLU A 35 -29.89 17.06 21.34
C GLU A 35 -29.52 16.06 22.46
N LEU A 36 -29.90 14.82 22.27
CA LEU A 36 -29.43 13.71 23.11
C LEU A 36 -28.11 13.23 22.54
N GLU A 37 -27.08 13.10 23.37
CA GLU A 37 -25.83 12.45 22.98
C GLU A 37 -26.13 10.97 22.73
N LYS A 38 -26.14 10.58 21.45
CA LYS A 38 -26.47 9.21 21.04
C LYS A 38 -25.22 8.34 21.23
N THR A 39 -25.17 7.55 22.25
CA THR A 39 -24.20 6.48 22.40
C THR A 39 -24.85 5.17 21.98
N VAL A 40 -24.24 4.46 21.05
CA VAL A 40 -24.67 3.12 20.64
C VAL A 40 -23.76 2.10 21.29
N ALA A 41 -24.33 1.18 22.06
CA ALA A 41 -23.60 0.03 22.56
C ALA A 41 -23.83 -1.18 21.64
N PHE A 42 -22.76 -1.90 21.37
CA PHE A 42 -22.78 -3.12 20.58
C PHE A 42 -22.66 -4.35 21.49
N ASP A 43 -23.35 -5.40 21.14
CA ASP A 43 -23.08 -6.75 21.66
C ASP A 43 -21.87 -7.27 20.87
N ASP A 44 -20.69 -7.23 21.44
CA ASP A 44 -19.41 -7.55 20.77
C ASP A 44 -19.43 -8.91 20.07
N THR A 45 -20.10 -9.91 20.69
CA THR A 45 -20.17 -11.25 20.11
C THR A 45 -21.02 -11.27 18.84
N LYS A 46 -22.18 -10.59 18.86
CA LYS A 46 -23.07 -10.52 17.70
C LYS A 46 -22.50 -9.61 16.61
N PHE A 47 -21.89 -8.52 17.03
CA PHE A 47 -21.25 -7.57 16.11
C PHE A 47 -20.12 -8.24 15.33
N SER A 48 -19.15 -8.84 16.03
CA SER A 48 -18.03 -9.57 15.41
C SER A 48 -18.52 -10.71 14.53
N GLY A 49 -19.43 -11.55 15.02
CA GLY A 49 -19.96 -12.65 14.22
C GLY A 49 -20.74 -12.19 12.98
N THR A 50 -21.37 -11.00 13.01
CA THR A 50 -22.01 -10.44 11.81
C THR A 50 -20.99 -9.92 10.80
N ILE A 51 -19.93 -9.26 11.27
CA ILE A 51 -18.83 -8.80 10.40
C ILE A 51 -18.13 -9.98 9.73
N GLU A 52 -17.76 -11.01 10.48
CA GLU A 52 -17.12 -12.22 9.96
C GLU A 52 -17.99 -12.96 8.92
N ALA A 53 -19.31 -12.87 9.04
CA ALA A 53 -20.24 -13.48 8.09
C ALA A 53 -20.44 -12.67 6.79
N LEU A 54 -19.87 -11.47 6.69
CA LEU A 54 -19.94 -10.68 5.45
C LEU A 54 -19.22 -11.39 4.30
N SER A 55 -19.76 -11.27 3.11
CA SER A 55 -19.15 -11.88 1.91
C SER A 55 -17.75 -11.35 1.60
N CYS A 56 -17.48 -10.08 1.93
CA CYS A 56 -16.17 -9.45 1.76
C CYS A 56 -15.11 -10.00 2.74
N MET A 57 -15.51 -10.62 3.84
CA MET A 57 -14.61 -11.23 4.83
C MET A 57 -14.24 -12.68 4.48
N GLN A 58 -14.91 -13.30 3.50
CA GLN A 58 -14.59 -14.66 3.10
C GLN A 58 -13.29 -14.67 2.27
N GLU A 59 -12.33 -15.55 2.62
CA GLU A 59 -11.02 -15.65 1.95
C GLU A 59 -11.13 -15.81 0.43
N GLU A 60 -12.14 -16.54 -0.03
CA GLU A 60 -12.43 -16.78 -1.46
C GLU A 60 -12.80 -15.51 -2.24
N ASN A 61 -13.25 -14.48 -1.55
CA ASN A 61 -13.62 -13.18 -2.12
C ASN A 61 -12.53 -12.12 -1.94
N GLN A 62 -11.43 -12.48 -1.29
CA GLN A 62 -10.31 -11.57 -1.04
C GLN A 62 -9.13 -11.90 -1.95
N ARG A 63 -8.47 -10.86 -2.41
CA ARG A 63 -7.20 -10.92 -3.12
C ARG A 63 -6.14 -10.19 -2.30
N LYS A 64 -5.04 -10.89 -2.01
CA LYS A 64 -3.95 -10.30 -1.23
C LYS A 64 -3.30 -9.16 -2.00
N PRO A 65 -2.87 -8.09 -1.31
CA PRO A 65 -2.07 -7.05 -1.94
C PRO A 65 -0.72 -7.64 -2.39
N VAL A 66 -0.18 -7.07 -3.46
CA VAL A 66 1.16 -7.38 -3.99
C VAL A 66 1.93 -6.08 -4.06
N ASP A 67 3.12 -6.07 -3.51
CA ASP A 67 3.98 -4.90 -3.45
C ASP A 67 4.41 -4.43 -4.85
N ALA A 68 4.60 -3.12 -4.99
CA ALA A 68 5.29 -2.55 -6.12
C ALA A 68 6.73 -3.11 -6.19
N SER A 69 7.26 -3.23 -7.38
CA SER A 69 8.60 -3.78 -7.59
C SER A 69 9.29 -3.16 -8.79
N CYS A 70 10.60 -3.39 -8.90
CA CYS A 70 11.36 -3.04 -10.08
C CYS A 70 11.18 -4.12 -11.15
N SER A 71 10.96 -3.70 -12.41
CA SER A 71 10.94 -4.62 -13.56
C SER A 71 12.33 -5.22 -13.83
N GLY A 72 12.36 -6.28 -14.64
CA GLY A 72 13.61 -6.65 -15.29
C GLY A 72 14.08 -5.56 -16.28
N TYR A 73 15.36 -5.59 -16.63
CA TYR A 73 15.93 -4.68 -17.63
C TYR A 73 15.30 -4.91 -19.01
N SER A 74 14.99 -3.81 -19.69
CA SER A 74 14.58 -3.76 -21.08
C SER A 74 15.49 -2.80 -21.86
N ALA A 75 15.97 -3.20 -23.03
CA ALA A 75 16.78 -2.31 -23.86
C ALA A 75 16.01 -1.10 -24.40
N ALA A 76 14.68 -1.13 -24.40
CA ALA A 76 13.83 -0.03 -24.85
C ALA A 76 13.54 0.98 -23.73
N ASP A 77 13.25 0.48 -22.52
CA ASP A 77 12.69 1.28 -21.44
C ASP A 77 13.58 1.34 -20.19
N GLY A 78 14.67 0.54 -20.16
CA GLY A 78 15.48 0.34 -18.96
C GLY A 78 14.76 -0.46 -17.89
N TYR A 79 14.93 -0.06 -16.65
CA TYR A 79 14.19 -0.56 -15.49
C TYR A 79 12.98 0.34 -15.24
N THR A 80 11.85 -0.26 -15.00
CA THR A 80 10.58 0.47 -14.76
C THR A 80 9.90 0.00 -13.49
N LEU A 81 9.02 0.83 -12.95
CA LEU A 81 8.17 0.43 -11.85
C LEU A 81 7.12 -0.57 -12.33
N VAL A 82 7.02 -1.69 -11.63
CA VAL A 82 5.86 -2.59 -11.71
C VAL A 82 4.91 -2.16 -10.60
N PRO A 83 3.72 -1.63 -10.94
CA PRO A 83 2.79 -1.10 -9.94
C PRO A 83 2.34 -2.17 -8.94
N ALA A 84 2.04 -1.72 -7.73
CA ALA A 84 1.43 -2.55 -6.71
C ALA A 84 0.01 -2.99 -7.12
N ASP A 85 -0.37 -4.20 -6.71
CA ASP A 85 -1.78 -4.60 -6.71
C ASP A 85 -2.31 -4.44 -5.27
N TYR A 86 -3.20 -3.47 -5.07
CA TYR A 86 -3.77 -3.21 -3.74
C TYR A 86 -4.71 -4.31 -3.25
N GLY A 87 -5.08 -5.23 -4.14
CA GLY A 87 -5.91 -6.36 -3.73
C GLY A 87 -7.29 -5.98 -3.21
N THR A 88 -7.87 -6.86 -2.40
CA THR A 88 -9.17 -6.64 -1.75
C THR A 88 -9.22 -7.26 -0.36
N THR A 89 -8.07 -7.49 0.26
CA THR A 89 -8.00 -8.01 1.64
C THR A 89 -8.50 -6.95 2.61
N ILE A 90 -9.42 -7.34 3.47
CA ILE A 90 -10.03 -6.44 4.46
C ILE A 90 -9.21 -6.48 5.76
N ASP A 91 -8.93 -5.30 6.30
CA ASP A 91 -8.54 -5.14 7.70
C ASP A 91 -9.79 -5.23 8.58
N GLU A 92 -9.90 -6.33 9.31
CA GLU A 92 -11.06 -6.60 10.18
C GLU A 92 -11.25 -5.51 11.25
N THR A 93 -10.15 -4.98 11.80
CA THR A 93 -10.20 -3.96 12.83
C THR A 93 -10.69 -2.63 12.25
N ALA A 94 -10.15 -2.24 11.10
CA ALA A 94 -10.59 -1.03 10.39
C ALA A 94 -12.07 -1.14 9.99
N LEU A 95 -12.48 -2.30 9.48
CA LEU A 95 -13.88 -2.54 9.11
C LEU A 95 -14.82 -2.44 10.32
N LYS A 96 -14.46 -3.06 11.47
CA LYS A 96 -15.27 -2.99 12.68
C LYS A 96 -15.45 -1.54 13.15
N ASN A 97 -14.39 -0.77 13.16
CA ASN A 97 -14.42 0.65 13.54
C ASN A 97 -15.29 1.46 12.58
N ALA A 98 -15.09 1.31 11.28
CA ALA A 98 -15.85 2.03 10.27
C ALA A 98 -17.35 1.71 10.31
N VAL A 99 -17.71 0.43 10.53
CA VAL A 99 -19.11 0.02 10.69
C VAL A 99 -19.73 0.60 11.97
N ALA A 100 -18.96 0.64 13.08
CA ALA A 100 -19.44 1.23 14.32
C ALA A 100 -19.72 2.73 14.13
N GLU A 101 -18.80 3.48 13.54
CA GLU A 101 -18.96 4.90 13.23
C GLU A 101 -20.15 5.17 12.29
N ALA A 102 -20.29 4.37 11.22
CA ALA A 102 -21.42 4.51 10.30
C ALA A 102 -22.78 4.26 10.98
N VAL A 103 -22.86 3.28 11.90
CA VAL A 103 -24.09 3.01 12.67
C VAL A 103 -24.38 4.13 13.66
N GLU A 104 -23.37 4.67 14.34
CA GLU A 104 -23.53 5.83 15.23
C GLU A 104 -23.95 7.08 14.45
N GLY A 105 -23.39 7.27 13.26
CA GLY A 105 -23.73 8.36 12.34
C GLY A 105 -25.09 8.18 11.65
N LEU A 106 -25.74 7.03 11.80
CA LEU A 106 -26.97 6.65 11.08
C LEU A 106 -26.80 6.72 9.56
N GLU A 107 -25.62 6.33 9.07
CA GLU A 107 -25.34 6.26 7.66
C GLU A 107 -25.96 5.03 7.01
N ASP A 108 -26.59 5.20 5.86
CA ASP A 108 -27.23 4.11 5.12
C ASP A 108 -26.24 3.22 4.38
N THR A 109 -25.05 3.75 4.09
CA THR A 109 -24.01 3.08 3.27
C THR A 109 -22.62 3.37 3.81
N LEU A 110 -21.73 2.41 3.74
CA LEU A 110 -20.32 2.53 4.08
C LEU A 110 -19.48 2.22 2.84
N ASP A 111 -18.62 3.16 2.45
CA ASP A 111 -17.64 2.99 1.38
C ASP A 111 -16.33 2.50 2.00
N LEU A 112 -16.01 1.21 1.78
CA LEU A 112 -14.86 0.55 2.41
C LEU A 112 -13.52 1.13 1.96
N GLU A 113 -13.43 1.61 0.71
CA GLU A 113 -12.22 2.23 0.17
C GLU A 113 -11.94 3.57 0.86
N LYS A 114 -12.96 4.45 0.92
CA LYS A 114 -12.82 5.74 1.59
C LYS A 114 -12.59 5.64 3.10
N SER A 115 -13.08 4.57 3.70
CA SER A 115 -12.92 4.31 5.14
C SER A 115 -11.62 3.59 5.47
N GLY A 116 -10.75 3.33 4.49
CA GLY A 116 -9.46 2.69 4.72
C GLY A 116 -9.59 1.27 5.28
N CYS A 117 -10.60 0.51 4.82
CA CYS A 117 -10.85 -0.84 5.33
C CYS A 117 -10.04 -1.93 4.61
N TYR A 118 -9.24 -1.57 3.62
CA TYR A 118 -8.39 -2.52 2.90
C TYR A 118 -6.97 -2.51 3.45
N VAL A 119 -6.32 -3.67 3.36
CA VAL A 119 -4.90 -3.82 3.67
C VAL A 119 -4.09 -3.31 2.49
N ASP A 120 -3.29 -2.29 2.70
CA ASP A 120 -2.37 -1.77 1.69
C ASP A 120 -1.16 -2.70 1.49
N PRO A 121 -0.55 -2.69 0.29
CA PRO A 121 0.75 -3.31 0.08
C PRO A 121 1.82 -2.66 0.98
N ALA A 122 2.85 -3.44 1.34
CA ALA A 122 3.94 -2.91 2.17
C ALA A 122 4.79 -1.89 1.41
N VAL A 123 4.91 -2.06 0.07
CA VAL A 123 5.59 -1.14 -0.84
C VAL A 123 4.57 -0.65 -1.87
N GLY A 124 4.24 0.63 -1.82
CA GLY A 124 3.33 1.29 -2.76
C GLY A 124 4.04 1.85 -3.99
N ASP A 125 3.26 2.37 -4.94
CA ASP A 125 3.78 2.95 -6.19
C ASP A 125 4.59 4.24 -5.98
N ASP A 126 4.40 4.90 -4.85
CA ASP A 126 5.08 6.15 -4.46
C ASP A 126 6.22 5.91 -3.44
N ASP A 127 6.61 4.66 -3.24
CA ASP A 127 7.71 4.31 -2.35
C ASP A 127 9.02 4.93 -2.86
N LYS A 128 9.62 5.76 -2.02
CA LYS A 128 10.78 6.57 -2.39
C LYS A 128 12.05 5.75 -2.53
N ASP A 129 12.17 4.71 -1.73
CA ASP A 129 13.37 3.88 -1.73
C ASP A 129 13.37 3.01 -2.99
N LEU A 130 12.23 2.43 -3.35
CA LEU A 130 12.07 1.69 -4.60
C LEU A 130 12.33 2.57 -5.83
N LEU A 131 11.73 3.77 -5.86
CA LEU A 131 11.91 4.71 -6.97
C LEU A 131 13.37 5.17 -7.09
N ALA A 132 14.06 5.40 -5.97
CA ALA A 132 15.48 5.76 -5.97
C ALA A 132 16.37 4.64 -6.52
N VAL A 133 16.09 3.39 -6.17
CA VAL A 133 16.81 2.22 -6.71
C VAL A 133 16.58 2.09 -8.21
N ILE A 134 15.36 2.29 -8.70
CA ILE A 134 15.05 2.25 -10.14
C ILE A 134 15.82 3.36 -10.88
N ASP A 135 15.85 4.56 -10.32
CA ASP A 135 16.60 5.67 -10.90
C ASP A 135 18.12 5.39 -10.94
N GLU A 136 18.65 4.81 -9.87
CA GLU A 136 20.07 4.44 -9.78
C GLU A 136 20.42 3.35 -10.80
N LEU A 137 19.63 2.28 -10.88
CA LEU A 137 19.79 1.24 -11.90
C LEU A 137 19.82 1.84 -13.31
N ASN A 138 18.91 2.75 -13.62
CA ASN A 138 18.83 3.42 -14.91
C ASN A 138 20.03 4.31 -15.19
N GLN A 139 20.66 4.92 -14.18
CA GLN A 139 21.89 5.67 -14.34
C GLN A 139 23.05 4.77 -14.75
N TYR A 140 23.16 3.56 -14.16
CA TYR A 140 24.19 2.60 -14.54
C TYR A 140 24.01 2.13 -15.99
N VAL A 141 22.80 1.68 -16.36
CA VAL A 141 22.55 1.13 -17.70
C VAL A 141 22.52 2.19 -18.81
N ALA A 142 22.39 3.47 -18.47
CA ALA A 142 22.53 4.57 -19.43
C ALA A 142 23.99 4.78 -19.86
N SER A 143 24.95 4.20 -19.14
CA SER A 143 26.37 4.33 -19.44
C SER A 143 26.76 3.42 -20.60
N THR A 144 27.70 3.89 -21.40
CA THR A 144 28.29 3.10 -22.48
C THR A 144 29.81 3.27 -22.46
N VAL A 145 30.52 2.16 -22.43
CA VAL A 145 31.98 2.15 -22.48
C VAL A 145 32.44 1.45 -23.76
N THR A 146 33.22 2.16 -24.56
CA THR A 146 33.82 1.61 -25.79
C THR A 146 35.30 1.34 -25.58
N TYR A 147 35.70 0.10 -25.72
CA TYR A 147 37.10 -0.32 -25.73
C TYR A 147 37.61 -0.37 -27.16
N ASP A 148 38.62 0.43 -27.46
CA ASP A 148 39.27 0.46 -28.78
C ASP A 148 40.59 -0.31 -28.72
N PHE A 149 40.65 -1.42 -29.46
CA PHE A 149 41.85 -2.27 -29.61
C PHE A 149 42.56 -2.09 -30.95
N GLY A 150 42.26 -0.99 -31.66
CA GLY A 150 42.81 -0.66 -32.95
C GLY A 150 41.96 -1.16 -34.10
N ASP A 151 42.13 -2.43 -34.50
CA ASP A 151 41.33 -3.01 -35.59
C ASP A 151 39.93 -3.54 -35.15
N GLN A 152 39.70 -3.57 -33.86
CA GLN A 152 38.45 -4.09 -33.25
C GLN A 152 38.04 -3.20 -32.10
N THR A 153 36.74 -3.09 -31.90
CA THR A 153 36.12 -2.39 -30.78
C THR A 153 35.14 -3.28 -30.06
N GLU A 154 35.10 -3.17 -28.73
CA GLU A 154 34.07 -3.79 -27.89
C GLU A 154 33.27 -2.70 -27.19
N VAL A 155 31.98 -2.93 -27.09
CA VAL A 155 31.07 -1.97 -26.47
C VAL A 155 30.38 -2.65 -25.29
N VAL A 156 30.56 -2.07 -24.13
CA VAL A 156 29.78 -2.38 -22.92
C VAL A 156 28.65 -1.37 -22.85
N ASP A 157 27.48 -1.82 -23.12
CA ASP A 157 26.26 -1.02 -23.08
C ASP A 157 25.36 -1.43 -21.92
N GLY A 158 24.19 -0.80 -21.80
CA GLY A 158 23.24 -1.08 -20.74
C GLY A 158 22.80 -2.54 -20.66
N SER A 159 22.78 -3.25 -21.79
CA SER A 159 22.44 -4.68 -21.83
C SER A 159 23.48 -5.52 -21.08
N THR A 160 24.74 -5.25 -21.34
CA THR A 160 25.87 -5.91 -20.64
C THR A 160 25.93 -5.48 -19.17
N ILE A 161 25.75 -4.19 -18.90
CA ILE A 161 25.81 -3.65 -17.54
C ILE A 161 24.68 -4.25 -16.68
N SER A 162 23.48 -4.42 -17.24
CA SER A 162 22.34 -4.97 -16.51
C SER A 162 22.54 -6.40 -15.99
N GLU A 163 23.43 -7.18 -16.65
CA GLU A 163 23.79 -8.53 -16.20
C GLU A 163 24.62 -8.54 -14.91
N TRP A 164 25.21 -7.40 -14.55
CA TRP A 164 26.05 -7.23 -13.36
C TRP A 164 25.32 -6.56 -12.20
N LEU A 165 24.07 -6.13 -12.42
CA LEU A 165 23.28 -5.41 -11.44
C LEU A 165 22.24 -6.34 -10.83
N SER A 166 22.09 -6.26 -9.52
CA SER A 166 21.02 -6.91 -8.77
C SER A 166 20.48 -5.98 -7.69
N VAL A 167 19.27 -6.25 -7.25
CA VAL A 167 18.68 -5.55 -6.08
C VAL A 167 18.50 -6.59 -4.98
N LEU A 168 19.15 -6.37 -3.86
CA LEU A 168 19.05 -7.22 -2.67
C LEU A 168 18.61 -6.36 -1.49
N ASP A 169 17.54 -6.77 -0.83
CA ASP A 169 16.97 -6.07 0.34
C ASP A 169 16.68 -4.57 0.08
N GLY A 170 16.33 -4.22 -1.15
CA GLY A 170 16.04 -2.84 -1.56
C GLY A 170 17.28 -1.98 -1.86
N GLU A 171 18.47 -2.57 -1.87
CA GLU A 171 19.72 -1.90 -2.22
C GLU A 171 20.28 -2.43 -3.54
N LEU A 172 20.90 -1.54 -4.31
CA LEU A 172 21.59 -1.92 -5.54
C LEU A 172 22.93 -2.60 -5.21
N GLU A 173 23.13 -3.78 -5.76
CA GLU A 173 24.41 -4.49 -5.71
C GLU A 173 25.01 -4.66 -7.11
N VAL A 174 26.33 -4.50 -7.19
CA VAL A 174 27.11 -4.75 -8.40
C VAL A 174 27.91 -6.03 -8.23
N ASP A 175 27.76 -6.98 -9.14
CA ASP A 175 28.57 -8.20 -9.19
C ASP A 175 29.97 -7.88 -9.70
N GLU A 176 30.86 -7.51 -8.77
CA GLU A 176 32.26 -7.18 -9.09
C GLU A 176 33.02 -8.38 -9.69
N GLU A 177 32.64 -9.62 -9.34
CA GLU A 177 33.29 -10.82 -9.87
C GLU A 177 32.92 -11.01 -11.34
N ALA A 178 31.67 -10.82 -11.73
CA ALA A 178 31.22 -10.85 -13.11
C ALA A 178 31.86 -9.76 -13.95
N VAL A 179 31.97 -8.53 -13.43
CA VAL A 179 32.71 -7.43 -14.09
C VAL A 179 34.16 -7.79 -14.29
N LEU A 180 34.83 -8.31 -13.26
CA LEU A 180 36.23 -8.69 -13.34
C LEU A 180 36.47 -9.82 -14.36
N ASP A 181 35.59 -10.78 -14.41
CA ASP A 181 35.69 -11.91 -15.35
C ASP A 181 35.44 -11.46 -16.80
N TYR A 182 34.54 -10.52 -17.01
CA TYR A 182 34.36 -9.87 -18.31
C TYR A 182 35.67 -9.18 -18.78
N VAL A 183 36.25 -8.36 -17.91
CA VAL A 183 37.50 -7.63 -18.21
C VAL A 183 38.67 -8.61 -18.46
N LYS A 184 38.78 -9.70 -17.67
CA LYS A 184 39.80 -10.75 -17.94
C LYS A 184 39.55 -11.43 -19.28
N GLY A 185 38.31 -11.63 -19.68
CA GLY A 185 37.94 -12.13 -21.02
C GLY A 185 38.43 -11.23 -22.13
N LEU A 186 38.21 -9.92 -22.04
CA LEU A 186 38.73 -8.94 -22.97
C LEU A 186 40.26 -8.98 -23.01
N ALA A 187 40.89 -8.95 -21.84
CA ALA A 187 42.35 -9.02 -21.77
C ALA A 187 42.92 -10.27 -22.44
N LYS A 188 42.31 -11.42 -22.26
CA LYS A 188 42.72 -12.68 -22.89
C LYS A 188 42.55 -12.65 -24.40
N THR A 189 41.48 -12.04 -24.90
CA THR A 189 41.17 -11.96 -26.34
C THR A 189 42.08 -10.98 -27.06
N TYR A 190 42.28 -9.79 -26.48
CA TYR A 190 42.93 -8.66 -27.15
C TYR A 190 44.39 -8.43 -26.72
N ASN A 191 44.91 -9.21 -25.75
CA ASN A 191 46.31 -9.06 -25.34
C ASN A 191 47.25 -9.51 -26.48
N THR A 192 47.97 -8.54 -27.05
CA THR A 192 48.97 -8.76 -28.10
C THR A 192 50.41 -8.78 -27.55
N ALA A 193 50.61 -8.61 -26.21
CA ALA A 193 51.93 -8.71 -25.60
C ALA A 193 52.50 -10.09 -25.85
N TYR A 194 53.74 -10.13 -26.33
CA TYR A 194 54.47 -11.36 -26.67
C TYR A 194 53.93 -12.18 -27.86
N LYS A 195 52.99 -11.66 -28.65
CA LYS A 195 52.64 -12.28 -29.93
C LYS A 195 53.59 -11.72 -31.03
N PRO A 196 54.30 -12.58 -31.80
CA PRO A 196 55.06 -12.09 -32.94
C PRO A 196 54.13 -11.47 -33.97
N LYS A 197 54.51 -10.29 -34.50
CA LYS A 197 53.80 -9.63 -35.61
C LYS A 197 54.00 -10.40 -36.89
#